data_dc98a3f3ef1311841d5f813c63cf74ce
#
_entry.id   dc98a3f3ef1311841d5f813c63cf74ce
#
_cell.length_a   1.000
_cell.length_b   1.000
_cell.length_c   1.000
_cell.angle_alpha   90.00
_cell.angle_beta   90.00
_cell.angle_gamma   90.00
#
_symmetry.space_group_name_H-M   'P 1'
#
loop_
_entity.id
_entity.type
_entity.pdbx_description
1 polymer ?
#
loop_
_entity_poly.entity_id
_entity_poly.type
_entity_poly.pdbx_seq_one_letter_code
_entity_poly.pdbx_strand_id
1 'polypeptide(L)'
;DPCRNFHCKRGKVCRADEQEQPSCICQDPAACPSAKDYERVCGTDNKTYEGLCQLFGTKCQLEGTKMGRQLHLDYMGSCKYIPHCTDYEVDQFPLRMRDWLKNILMQYYERDADTSGFLTEKQRNKVKKIYQNEKRLMAGDHPVELLLYDFEKNYHMYVYPVHWQFYQLDQHPVDRLLTYSELAPLRASLVPMEHCITRFFRECDGDQDKLVSLKEWCHCFGIKR
;
A
#
# COMPACT_ATOMS: atom_id res chain seq x y z
N ASP A 1 20.76 3.84 28.17
CA ASP A 1 21.02 3.66 26.76
C ASP A 1 20.39 4.82 25.99
N PRO A 2 21.23 5.66 25.31
CA PRO A 2 20.73 6.83 24.57
C PRO A 2 19.75 6.47 23.45
N CYS A 3 19.86 5.27 22.89
CA CYS A 3 19.00 4.82 21.80
C CYS A 3 17.65 4.25 22.28
N ARG A 4 17.48 4.10 23.57
CA ARG A 4 16.23 3.61 24.14
C ARG A 4 15.11 4.63 23.84
N ASN A 5 14.03 4.16 23.21
CA ASN A 5 12.90 5.00 22.78
C ASN A 5 13.27 6.07 21.73
N PHE A 6 14.42 5.93 21.07
CA PHE A 6 14.81 6.81 19.97
C PHE A 6 14.55 6.09 18.65
N HIS A 7 13.57 6.59 17.89
CA HIS A 7 13.13 5.94 16.66
C HIS A 7 13.79 6.52 15.43
N CYS A 8 14.23 5.64 14.53
CA CYS A 8 14.82 6.01 13.26
C CYS A 8 13.88 5.58 12.11
N LYS A 9 13.97 6.31 11.01
CA LYS A 9 13.22 5.95 9.79
C LYS A 9 13.70 4.60 9.26
N ARG A 10 12.86 4.00 8.42
CA ARG A 10 13.17 2.76 7.73
C ARG A 10 14.51 2.86 7.01
N GLY A 11 15.36 1.86 7.20
CA GLY A 11 16.70 1.85 6.63
C GLY A 11 17.76 2.52 7.48
N LYS A 12 17.38 3.11 8.61
CA LYS A 12 18.31 3.74 9.55
C LYS A 12 18.21 3.07 10.92
N VAL A 13 19.34 3.09 11.63
CA VAL A 13 19.43 2.56 12.99
C VAL A 13 20.01 3.62 13.90
N CYS A 14 19.64 3.54 15.19
CA CYS A 14 20.16 4.47 16.19
C CYS A 14 21.58 4.07 16.58
N ARG A 15 22.46 5.05 16.64
CA ARG A 15 23.82 4.90 17.18
C ARG A 15 24.13 6.06 18.12
N ALA A 16 24.67 5.74 19.29
CA ALA A 16 25.15 6.75 20.24
C ALA A 16 26.58 7.15 19.89
N ASP A 17 26.85 8.45 19.93
CA ASP A 17 28.20 8.98 19.73
C ASP A 17 29.03 8.89 21.01
N GLU A 18 30.26 9.46 20.98
CA GLU A 18 31.16 9.46 22.13
C GLU A 18 30.61 10.24 23.34
N GLN A 19 29.72 11.22 23.09
CA GLN A 19 29.03 11.98 24.13
C GLN A 19 27.69 11.34 24.52
N GLU A 20 27.44 10.09 24.10
CA GLU A 20 26.20 9.35 24.35
C GLU A 20 24.94 10.04 23.78
N GLN A 21 25.12 10.83 22.69
CA GLN A 21 23.98 11.43 21.99
C GLN A 21 23.47 10.48 20.90
N PRO A 22 22.15 10.20 20.86
CA PRO A 22 21.61 9.31 19.86
C PRO A 22 21.50 10.00 18.50
N SER A 23 21.77 9.25 17.45
CA SER A 23 21.58 9.71 16.07
C SER A 23 21.20 8.55 15.17
N CYS A 24 20.58 8.84 14.05
CA CYS A 24 20.20 7.83 13.07
C CYS A 24 21.24 7.76 11.96
N ILE A 25 21.77 6.56 11.73
CA ILE A 25 22.71 6.29 10.64
C ILE A 25 22.12 5.23 9.72
N CYS A 26 22.61 5.14 8.49
CA CYS A 26 22.15 4.11 7.58
C CYS A 26 22.48 2.72 8.11
N GLN A 27 21.51 1.81 8.02
CA GLN A 27 21.72 0.39 8.27
C GLN A 27 22.65 -0.16 7.20
N ASP A 28 23.74 -0.81 7.60
CA ASP A 28 24.59 -1.55 6.66
C ASP A 28 23.82 -2.80 6.20
N PRO A 29 23.55 -2.96 4.91
CA PRO A 29 22.83 -4.14 4.43
C PRO A 29 23.53 -5.46 4.79
N ALA A 30 24.86 -5.48 4.84
CA ALA A 30 25.63 -6.67 5.22
C ALA A 30 25.47 -7.01 6.70
N ALA A 31 25.12 -6.03 7.54
CA ALA A 31 24.91 -6.24 8.98
C ALA A 31 23.47 -6.58 9.34
N CYS A 32 22.57 -6.66 8.36
CA CYS A 32 21.20 -7.09 8.61
C CYS A 32 21.18 -8.53 9.12
N PRO A 33 20.20 -8.89 9.98
CA PRO A 33 19.99 -10.29 10.33
C PRO A 33 19.75 -11.14 9.10
N SER A 34 20.17 -12.42 9.13
CA SER A 34 19.88 -13.35 8.03
C SER A 34 18.38 -13.47 7.82
N ALA A 35 17.94 -13.23 6.59
CA ALA A 35 16.53 -13.34 6.23
C ALA A 35 16.20 -14.75 5.74
N LYS A 36 14.98 -15.18 6.01
CA LYS A 36 14.46 -16.46 5.50
C LYS A 36 13.99 -16.29 4.07
N ASP A 37 13.90 -17.38 3.31
CA ASP A 37 13.50 -17.33 1.91
C ASP A 37 12.17 -16.61 1.67
N TYR A 38 11.21 -16.76 2.59
CA TYR A 38 9.91 -16.11 2.46
C TYR A 38 9.93 -14.59 2.76
N GLU A 39 11.06 -14.06 3.24
CA GLU A 39 11.22 -12.64 3.52
C GLU A 39 11.75 -11.85 2.32
N ARG A 40 12.08 -12.54 1.23
CA ARG A 40 12.59 -11.88 0.02
C ARG A 40 11.60 -10.85 -0.51
N VAL A 41 12.17 -9.79 -1.07
CA VAL A 41 11.39 -8.68 -1.63
C VAL A 41 11.98 -8.28 -2.96
N CYS A 42 11.16 -7.67 -3.82
CA CYS A 42 11.60 -7.12 -5.09
C CYS A 42 11.64 -5.59 -5.00
N GLY A 43 12.78 -5.02 -5.36
CA GLY A 43 12.92 -3.58 -5.48
C GLY A 43 12.49 -3.07 -6.85
N THR A 44 12.23 -1.77 -6.93
CA THR A 44 11.88 -1.12 -8.19
C THR A 44 13.02 -1.12 -9.21
N ASP A 45 14.23 -1.51 -8.80
CA ASP A 45 15.38 -1.73 -9.67
C ASP A 45 15.38 -3.14 -10.29
N ASN A 46 14.31 -3.91 -10.07
CA ASN A 46 14.15 -5.28 -10.54
C ASN A 46 15.22 -6.23 -9.97
N LYS A 47 15.69 -5.93 -8.76
CA LYS A 47 16.61 -6.80 -8.01
C LYS A 47 15.88 -7.40 -6.83
N THR A 48 16.12 -8.70 -6.60
CA THR A 48 15.61 -9.40 -5.43
C THR A 48 16.55 -9.17 -4.26
N TYR A 49 16.01 -8.66 -3.16
CA TYR A 49 16.73 -8.44 -1.90
C TYR A 49 16.35 -9.53 -0.91
N GLU A 50 17.28 -9.86 -0.02
CA GLU A 50 17.04 -10.90 1.00
C GLU A 50 15.88 -10.55 1.94
N GLY A 51 15.67 -9.26 2.20
CA GLY A 51 14.60 -8.78 3.06
C GLY A 51 14.51 -7.26 3.02
N LEU A 52 13.54 -6.74 3.78
CA LEU A 52 13.30 -5.29 3.86
C LEU A 52 14.51 -4.54 4.44
N CYS A 53 15.22 -5.16 5.40
CA CYS A 53 16.41 -4.55 6.00
C CYS A 53 17.45 -4.24 4.92
N GLN A 54 17.76 -5.20 4.07
CA GLN A 54 18.74 -5.05 3.01
C GLN A 54 18.31 -4.02 1.98
N LEU A 55 17.02 -4.04 1.59
CA LEU A 55 16.49 -3.08 0.62
C LEU A 55 16.60 -1.65 1.13
N PHE A 56 16.06 -1.39 2.32
CA PHE A 56 16.02 -0.03 2.85
C PHE A 56 17.40 0.47 3.32
N GLY A 57 18.25 -0.45 3.76
CA GLY A 57 19.65 -0.12 4.05
C GLY A 57 20.39 0.33 2.80
N THR A 58 20.20 -0.39 1.68
CA THR A 58 20.78 -0.03 0.38
C THR A 58 20.25 1.32 -0.09
N LYS A 59 18.94 1.54 0.00
CA LYS A 59 18.35 2.83 -0.35
C LYS A 59 18.95 3.98 0.47
N CYS A 60 19.12 3.77 1.76
CA CYS A 60 19.71 4.78 2.63
C CYS A 60 21.15 5.11 2.23
N GLN A 61 21.96 4.11 1.89
CA GLN A 61 23.33 4.32 1.43
C GLN A 61 23.39 5.11 0.12
N LEU A 62 22.34 5.02 -0.70
CA LEU A 62 22.23 5.75 -1.96
C LEU A 62 21.50 7.09 -1.80
N GLU A 63 21.24 7.51 -0.55
CA GLU A 63 20.54 8.76 -0.25
C GLU A 63 21.25 9.95 -0.89
N GLY A 64 20.48 10.85 -1.51
CA GLY A 64 21.01 11.99 -2.24
C GLY A 64 21.35 11.70 -3.69
N THR A 65 21.34 10.44 -4.12
CA THR A 65 21.58 10.06 -5.52
C THR A 65 20.27 9.82 -6.27
N LYS A 66 20.32 9.86 -7.59
CA LYS A 66 19.18 9.53 -8.44
C LYS A 66 18.71 8.09 -8.19
N MET A 67 19.64 7.14 -8.06
CA MET A 67 19.33 5.75 -7.79
C MET A 67 18.59 5.58 -6.46
N GLY A 68 19.03 6.29 -5.42
CA GLY A 68 18.37 6.24 -4.11
C GLY A 68 16.96 6.80 -4.13
N ARG A 69 16.73 7.84 -4.93
CA ARG A 69 15.38 8.42 -5.09
C ARG A 69 14.44 7.49 -5.86
N GLN A 70 14.97 6.67 -6.75
CA GLN A 70 14.20 5.76 -7.59
C GLN A 70 13.98 4.39 -6.96
N LEU A 71 14.80 4.02 -5.97
CA LEU A 71 14.69 2.71 -5.34
C LEU A 71 13.58 2.70 -4.30
N HIS A 72 12.60 1.84 -4.51
CA HIS A 72 11.49 1.60 -3.60
C HIS A 72 11.24 0.11 -3.49
N LEU A 73 10.55 -0.29 -2.42
CA LEU A 73 9.97 -1.62 -2.35
C LEU A 73 8.87 -1.72 -3.40
N ASP A 74 9.01 -2.66 -4.34
CA ASP A 74 8.01 -2.85 -5.38
C ASP A 74 6.92 -3.82 -4.89
N TYR A 75 7.31 -5.02 -4.45
CA TYR A 75 6.37 -5.97 -3.87
C TYR A 75 7.10 -7.00 -3.01
N MET A 76 6.34 -7.71 -2.20
CA MET A 76 6.86 -8.80 -1.37
C MET A 76 7.07 -10.05 -2.25
N GLY A 77 8.15 -10.78 -1.95
CA GLY A 77 8.56 -11.93 -2.74
C GLY A 77 9.64 -11.59 -3.75
N SER A 78 10.26 -12.63 -4.32
CA SER A 78 11.29 -12.47 -5.34
C SER A 78 10.75 -11.81 -6.58
N CYS A 79 11.60 -11.10 -7.31
CA CYS A 79 11.20 -10.43 -8.54
C CYS A 79 10.68 -11.45 -9.56
N LYS A 80 9.55 -11.12 -10.17
CA LYS A 80 8.86 -11.95 -11.16
C LYS A 80 8.53 -11.12 -12.39
N TYR A 81 8.22 -11.80 -13.48
CA TYR A 81 7.75 -11.10 -14.68
C TYR A 81 6.37 -10.52 -14.41
N ILE A 82 6.21 -9.23 -14.73
CA ILE A 82 4.92 -8.54 -14.64
C ILE A 82 4.53 -8.08 -16.05
N PRO A 83 3.36 -8.51 -16.56
CA PRO A 83 2.92 -8.13 -17.88
C PRO A 83 2.74 -6.62 -18.01
N HIS A 84 2.82 -6.12 -19.24
CA HIS A 84 2.54 -4.72 -19.54
C HIS A 84 1.06 -4.40 -19.26
N CYS A 85 0.82 -3.28 -18.60
CA CYS A 85 -0.53 -2.78 -18.39
C CYS A 85 -0.95 -1.92 -19.58
N THR A 86 -1.96 -2.35 -20.33
CA THR A 86 -2.45 -1.64 -21.51
C THR A 86 -3.32 -0.43 -21.09
N ASP A 87 -3.53 0.49 -22.04
CA ASP A 87 -4.40 1.66 -21.81
C ASP A 87 -5.83 1.23 -21.44
N TYR A 88 -6.33 0.22 -22.12
CA TYR A 88 -7.66 -0.36 -21.83
C TYR A 88 -7.74 -0.90 -20.40
N GLU A 89 -6.70 -1.59 -19.98
CA GLU A 89 -6.66 -2.19 -18.64
C GLU A 89 -6.55 -1.14 -17.54
N VAL A 90 -5.72 -0.11 -17.71
CA VAL A 90 -5.56 0.92 -16.68
C VAL A 90 -6.86 1.73 -16.50
N ASP A 91 -7.64 1.89 -17.56
CA ASP A 91 -8.94 2.57 -17.47
C ASP A 91 -9.96 1.76 -16.66
N GLN A 92 -9.86 0.43 -16.69
CA GLN A 92 -10.74 -0.44 -15.90
C GLN A 92 -10.28 -0.58 -14.44
N PHE A 93 -9.03 -0.30 -14.19
CA PHE A 93 -8.42 -0.58 -12.88
C PHE A 93 -9.19 0.06 -11.72
N PRO A 94 -9.53 1.37 -11.73
CA PRO A 94 -10.23 1.96 -10.59
C PRO A 94 -11.61 1.35 -10.36
N LEU A 95 -12.32 0.94 -11.41
CA LEU A 95 -13.62 0.31 -11.28
C LEU A 95 -13.52 -1.03 -10.57
N ARG A 96 -12.59 -1.86 -11.00
CA ARG A 96 -12.38 -3.18 -10.41
C ARG A 96 -11.80 -3.10 -9.01
N MET A 97 -10.88 -2.16 -8.79
CA MET A 97 -10.24 -1.99 -7.48
C MET A 97 -11.22 -1.47 -6.44
N ARG A 98 -12.09 -0.51 -6.79
CA ARG A 98 -13.12 -0.02 -5.88
C ARG A 98 -14.05 -1.16 -5.41
N ASP A 99 -14.49 -1.97 -6.34
CA ASP A 99 -15.35 -3.10 -6.03
C ASP A 99 -14.64 -4.12 -5.14
N TRP A 100 -13.39 -4.41 -5.46
CA TRP A 100 -12.59 -5.34 -4.67
C TRP A 100 -12.39 -4.83 -3.24
N LEU A 101 -12.08 -3.54 -3.06
CA LEU A 101 -11.89 -2.93 -1.73
C LEU A 101 -13.16 -3.03 -0.89
N LYS A 102 -14.32 -2.76 -1.50
CA LYS A 102 -15.61 -2.93 -0.83
C LYS A 102 -15.78 -4.38 -0.37
N ASN A 103 -15.53 -5.33 -1.25
CA ASN A 103 -15.73 -6.75 -0.97
C ASN A 103 -14.77 -7.28 0.09
N ILE A 104 -13.52 -6.79 0.11
CA ILE A 104 -12.54 -7.14 1.15
C ILE A 104 -13.04 -6.69 2.53
N LEU A 105 -13.59 -5.47 2.62
CA LEU A 105 -14.17 -5.00 3.88
C LEU A 105 -15.36 -5.84 4.32
N MET A 106 -16.18 -6.29 3.37
CA MET A 106 -17.30 -7.18 3.70
C MET A 106 -16.79 -8.50 4.28
N GLN A 107 -15.71 -9.03 3.73
CA GLN A 107 -15.09 -10.25 4.26
C GLN A 107 -14.51 -10.03 5.65
N TYR A 108 -13.87 -8.88 5.91
CA TYR A 108 -13.37 -8.56 7.26
C TYR A 108 -14.52 -8.45 8.25
N TYR A 109 -15.64 -7.87 7.85
CA TYR A 109 -16.81 -7.77 8.71
C TYR A 109 -17.35 -9.15 9.09
N GLU A 110 -17.42 -10.07 8.13
CA GLU A 110 -17.86 -11.44 8.37
C GLU A 110 -16.93 -12.17 9.34
N ARG A 111 -15.60 -12.03 9.15
CA ARG A 111 -14.60 -12.64 10.04
C ARG A 111 -14.63 -12.04 11.44
N ASP A 112 -14.92 -10.76 11.54
CA ASP A 112 -14.96 -10.05 12.82
C ASP A 112 -16.10 -10.57 13.70
N ALA A 113 -17.17 -11.11 13.11
CA ALA A 113 -18.25 -11.73 13.85
C ALA A 113 -17.78 -13.02 14.56
N ASP A 114 -16.84 -13.76 13.96
CA ASP A 114 -16.31 -15.01 14.49
C ASP A 114 -15.09 -14.83 15.38
N THR A 115 -14.24 -13.85 15.06
CA THR A 115 -13.00 -13.56 15.79
C THR A 115 -12.90 -12.05 16.02
N SER A 116 -13.16 -11.60 17.21
CA SER A 116 -13.08 -10.16 17.54
C SER A 116 -11.66 -9.61 17.33
N GLY A 117 -11.55 -8.37 16.84
CA GLY A 117 -10.29 -7.63 16.77
C GLY A 117 -9.81 -7.20 15.40
N PHE A 118 -10.45 -7.61 14.31
CA PHE A 118 -10.07 -7.13 12.97
C PHE A 118 -10.45 -5.68 12.73
N LEU A 119 -11.59 -5.27 13.29
CA LEU A 119 -12.13 -3.92 13.09
C LEU A 119 -12.37 -3.27 14.45
N THR A 120 -12.08 -1.97 14.55
CA THR A 120 -12.50 -1.19 15.72
C THR A 120 -14.02 -1.08 15.72
N GLU A 121 -14.62 -0.74 16.85
CA GLU A 121 -16.08 -0.56 16.95
C GLU A 121 -16.57 0.50 15.96
N LYS A 122 -15.86 1.61 15.84
CA LYS A 122 -16.19 2.68 14.88
C LYS A 122 -16.12 2.18 13.44
N GLN A 123 -15.07 1.45 13.08
CA GLN A 123 -14.93 0.86 11.75
C GLN A 123 -16.04 -0.15 11.48
N ARG A 124 -16.32 -1.01 12.45
CA ARG A 124 -17.37 -2.02 12.34
C ARG A 124 -18.73 -1.39 12.07
N ASN A 125 -19.07 -0.29 12.76
CA ASN A 125 -20.34 0.39 12.56
C ASN A 125 -20.46 0.97 11.14
N LYS A 126 -19.38 1.51 10.58
CA LYS A 126 -19.37 2.04 9.21
C LYS A 126 -19.52 0.91 8.18
N VAL A 127 -18.81 -0.18 8.38
CA VAL A 127 -18.86 -1.34 7.47
C VAL A 127 -20.22 -2.04 7.54
N LYS A 128 -20.80 -2.13 8.73
CA LYS A 128 -22.12 -2.73 8.94
C LYS A 128 -23.19 -2.10 8.06
N LYS A 129 -23.17 -0.77 7.92
CA LYS A 129 -24.15 -0.06 7.09
C LYS A 129 -24.07 -0.46 5.63
N ILE A 130 -22.87 -0.72 5.13
CA ILE A 130 -22.66 -1.21 3.77
C ILE A 130 -23.10 -2.67 3.67
N TYR A 131 -22.67 -3.50 4.62
CA TYR A 131 -22.94 -4.94 4.62
C TYR A 131 -24.44 -5.25 4.62
N GLN A 132 -25.23 -4.51 5.39
CA GLN A 132 -26.65 -4.72 5.55
C GLN A 132 -27.49 -4.05 4.46
N ASN A 133 -26.86 -3.29 3.56
CA ASN A 133 -27.61 -2.61 2.50
C ASN A 133 -28.05 -3.61 1.43
N GLU A 134 -29.35 -3.70 1.20
CA GLU A 134 -29.95 -4.64 0.25
C GLU A 134 -29.56 -4.35 -1.20
N LYS A 135 -29.16 -3.11 -1.49
CA LYS A 135 -28.75 -2.69 -2.85
C LYS A 135 -27.30 -3.02 -3.14
N ARG A 136 -26.56 -3.53 -2.17
CA ARG A 136 -25.14 -3.84 -2.31
C ARG A 136 -24.91 -4.90 -3.40
N LEU A 137 -24.04 -4.59 -4.34
CA LEU A 137 -23.60 -5.55 -5.34
C LEU A 137 -22.72 -6.60 -4.65
N MET A 138 -23.10 -7.86 -4.80
CA MET A 138 -22.37 -8.96 -4.20
C MET A 138 -21.05 -9.22 -4.94
N ALA A 139 -20.08 -9.81 -4.25
CA ALA A 139 -18.81 -10.18 -4.86
C ALA A 139 -19.03 -11.17 -6.00
N GLY A 140 -18.30 -10.99 -7.09
CA GLY A 140 -18.37 -11.84 -8.26
C GLY A 140 -17.63 -11.24 -9.43
N ASP A 141 -17.59 -11.96 -10.53
CA ASP A 141 -16.97 -11.50 -11.76
C ASP A 141 -18.00 -10.71 -12.57
N HIS A 142 -18.01 -9.41 -12.41
CA HIS A 142 -18.96 -8.52 -13.04
C HIS A 142 -18.38 -7.80 -14.25
N PRO A 143 -19.19 -7.51 -15.28
CA PRO A 143 -18.71 -6.69 -16.40
C PRO A 143 -18.46 -5.25 -15.93
N VAL A 144 -17.55 -4.57 -16.62
CA VAL A 144 -17.13 -3.21 -16.28
C VAL A 144 -18.31 -2.24 -16.27
N GLU A 145 -19.24 -2.40 -17.21
CA GLU A 145 -20.42 -1.55 -17.33
C GLU A 145 -21.30 -1.62 -16.08
N LEU A 146 -21.44 -2.82 -15.50
CA LEU A 146 -22.18 -3.00 -14.26
C LEU A 146 -21.47 -2.37 -13.08
N LEU A 147 -20.13 -2.51 -13.02
CA LEU A 147 -19.34 -1.90 -11.96
C LEU A 147 -19.45 -0.37 -11.98
N LEU A 148 -19.39 0.22 -13.17
CA LEU A 148 -19.58 1.67 -13.33
C LEU A 148 -20.99 2.10 -12.91
N TYR A 149 -22.01 1.39 -13.37
CA TYR A 149 -23.39 1.68 -13.02
C TYR A 149 -23.61 1.62 -11.51
N ASP A 150 -23.10 0.57 -10.87
CA ASP A 150 -23.28 0.39 -9.43
C ASP A 150 -22.55 1.51 -8.65
N PHE A 151 -21.34 1.90 -9.09
CA PHE A 151 -20.62 2.99 -8.46
C PHE A 151 -21.40 4.30 -8.53
N GLU A 152 -22.01 4.60 -9.67
CA GLU A 152 -22.82 5.82 -9.84
C GLU A 152 -24.08 5.78 -8.99
N LYS A 153 -24.75 4.64 -8.91
CA LYS A 153 -26.00 4.48 -8.13
C LYS A 153 -25.75 4.39 -6.63
N ASN A 154 -24.70 3.71 -6.23
CA ASN A 154 -24.43 3.39 -4.83
C ASN A 154 -23.07 3.94 -4.37
N TYR A 155 -22.74 5.12 -4.84
CA TYR A 155 -21.49 5.82 -4.59
C TYR A 155 -21.06 5.75 -3.10
N HIS A 156 -22.00 5.98 -2.20
CA HIS A 156 -21.74 6.03 -0.75
C HIS A 156 -21.18 4.72 -0.18
N MET A 157 -21.41 3.58 -0.86
CA MET A 157 -20.89 2.29 -0.42
C MET A 157 -19.39 2.10 -0.74
N TYR A 158 -18.85 2.93 -1.64
CA TYR A 158 -17.46 2.85 -2.08
C TYR A 158 -16.55 3.86 -1.38
N VAL A 159 -17.13 4.88 -0.76
CA VAL A 159 -16.34 5.97 -0.15
C VAL A 159 -15.50 5.45 1.00
N TYR A 160 -16.09 4.80 1.98
CA TYR A 160 -15.36 4.31 3.14
C TYR A 160 -14.32 3.23 2.79
N PRO A 161 -14.62 2.23 1.96
CA PRO A 161 -13.60 1.23 1.57
C PRO A 161 -12.34 1.86 0.96
N VAL A 162 -12.50 2.86 0.09
CA VAL A 162 -11.37 3.55 -0.53
C VAL A 162 -10.54 4.30 0.52
N HIS A 163 -11.19 5.03 1.43
CA HIS A 163 -10.51 5.73 2.53
C HIS A 163 -9.83 4.74 3.47
N TRP A 164 -10.51 3.66 3.83
CA TRP A 164 -9.99 2.65 4.73
C TRP A 164 -8.67 2.07 4.21
N GLN A 165 -8.61 1.73 2.91
CA GLN A 165 -7.40 1.15 2.33
C GLN A 165 -6.23 2.14 2.40
N PHE A 166 -6.47 3.43 2.16
CA PHE A 166 -5.42 4.43 2.29
C PHE A 166 -4.82 4.43 3.70
N TYR A 167 -5.67 4.44 4.72
CA TYR A 167 -5.20 4.46 6.11
C TYR A 167 -4.50 3.16 6.50
N GLN A 168 -4.88 2.04 5.91
CA GLN A 168 -4.18 0.77 6.16
C GLN A 168 -2.76 0.78 5.59
N LEU A 169 -2.55 1.46 4.48
CA LEU A 169 -1.24 1.56 3.84
C LEU A 169 -0.35 2.64 4.46
N ASP A 170 -0.95 3.69 5.02
CA ASP A 170 -0.25 4.88 5.52
C ASP A 170 0.31 4.63 6.93
N GLN A 171 1.37 3.79 7.01
CA GLN A 171 1.93 3.35 8.28
C GLN A 171 3.43 3.64 8.44
N HIS A 172 4.09 4.16 7.39
CA HIS A 172 5.56 4.31 7.41
C HIS A 172 6.02 5.62 6.80
N PRO A 173 5.84 6.76 7.45
CA PRO A 173 5.10 7.05 8.69
C PRO A 173 3.63 7.38 8.43
N VAL A 174 2.84 7.51 9.48
CA VAL A 174 1.43 7.95 9.38
C VAL A 174 1.43 9.46 9.15
N ASP A 175 1.29 9.91 7.89
CA ASP A 175 1.44 11.32 7.52
C ASP A 175 0.45 11.79 6.43
N ARG A 176 -0.53 10.94 6.07
CA ARG A 176 -1.51 11.17 5.00
C ARG A 176 -0.88 11.27 3.61
N LEU A 177 0.32 10.72 3.46
CA LEU A 177 1.04 10.60 2.21
C LEU A 177 1.50 9.17 2.06
N LEU A 178 1.31 8.58 0.89
CA LEU A 178 1.80 7.23 0.61
C LEU A 178 3.08 7.32 -0.23
N THR A 179 4.14 6.70 0.25
CA THR A 179 5.31 6.44 -0.57
C THR A 179 4.99 5.28 -1.51
N TYR A 180 5.75 5.15 -2.59
CA TYR A 180 5.58 4.00 -3.49
C TYR A 180 5.86 2.67 -2.77
N SER A 181 6.74 2.68 -1.77
CA SER A 181 6.98 1.48 -0.94
C SER A 181 5.75 1.08 -0.11
N GLU A 182 4.99 2.05 0.37
CA GLU A 182 3.76 1.78 1.13
C GLU A 182 2.66 1.16 0.26
N LEU A 183 2.74 1.29 -1.06
CA LEU A 183 1.79 0.66 -1.99
C LEU A 183 2.10 -0.82 -2.24
N ALA A 184 3.25 -1.32 -1.79
CA ALA A 184 3.68 -2.69 -2.06
C ALA A 184 2.67 -3.78 -1.65
N PRO A 185 1.93 -3.66 -0.53
CA PRO A 185 0.93 -4.66 -0.18
C PRO A 185 -0.17 -4.85 -1.22
N LEU A 186 -0.41 -3.85 -2.08
CA LEU A 186 -1.38 -3.97 -3.17
C LEU A 186 -0.86 -4.75 -4.36
N ARG A 187 0.46 -4.95 -4.46
CA ARG A 187 1.08 -5.71 -5.55
C ARG A 187 1.15 -7.19 -5.18
N ALA A 188 -0.03 -7.76 -4.92
CA ALA A 188 -0.19 -9.15 -4.54
C ALA A 188 -1.10 -9.86 -5.54
N SER A 189 -0.90 -11.17 -5.71
CA SER A 189 -1.61 -11.95 -6.73
C SER A 189 -3.14 -11.96 -6.58
N LEU A 190 -3.65 -11.74 -5.36
CA LEU A 190 -5.10 -11.70 -5.11
C LEU A 190 -5.73 -10.36 -5.46
N VAL A 191 -4.93 -9.30 -5.63
CA VAL A 191 -5.44 -7.99 -6.00
C VAL A 191 -5.76 -7.99 -7.49
N PRO A 192 -6.95 -7.50 -7.91
CA PRO A 192 -7.31 -7.51 -9.33
C PRO A 192 -6.38 -6.61 -10.12
N MET A 193 -5.98 -7.07 -11.30
CA MET A 193 -5.13 -6.33 -12.22
C MET A 193 -3.84 -5.84 -11.56
N GLU A 194 -3.18 -6.72 -10.82
CA GLU A 194 -1.93 -6.44 -10.10
C GLU A 194 -0.90 -5.76 -11.01
N HIS A 195 -0.83 -6.18 -12.28
CA HIS A 195 0.14 -5.64 -13.25
C HIS A 195 -0.11 -4.17 -13.60
N CYS A 196 -1.25 -3.60 -13.23
CA CYS A 196 -1.58 -2.20 -13.49
C CYS A 196 -1.34 -1.27 -12.30
N ILE A 197 -1.01 -1.82 -11.13
CA ILE A 197 -0.84 -1.03 -9.89
C ILE A 197 0.19 0.09 -10.07
N THR A 198 1.38 -0.24 -10.57
CA THR A 198 2.45 0.74 -10.72
C THR A 198 2.06 1.86 -11.68
N ARG A 199 1.51 1.51 -12.84
CA ARG A 199 1.07 2.50 -13.83
C ARG A 199 -0.02 3.40 -13.29
N PHE A 200 -1.04 2.80 -12.63
CA PHE A 200 -2.17 3.54 -12.09
C PHE A 200 -1.73 4.59 -11.07
N PHE A 201 -0.92 4.20 -10.09
CA PHE A 201 -0.51 5.12 -9.03
C PHE A 201 0.53 6.14 -9.50
N ARG A 202 1.32 5.80 -10.52
CA ARG A 202 2.21 6.80 -11.15
C ARG A 202 1.39 7.90 -11.81
N GLU A 203 0.28 7.57 -12.44
CA GLU A 203 -0.63 8.55 -13.03
C GLU A 203 -1.42 9.31 -11.96
N CYS A 204 -1.68 8.69 -10.79
CA CYS A 204 -2.31 9.35 -9.65
C CYS A 204 -1.41 10.40 -9.00
N ASP A 205 -0.11 10.23 -9.08
CA ASP A 205 0.88 11.18 -8.57
C ASP A 205 0.97 12.37 -9.54
N GLY A 206 -0.03 13.24 -9.48
CA GLY A 206 -0.22 14.32 -10.46
C GLY A 206 0.88 15.35 -10.46
N ASP A 207 1.47 15.65 -9.30
CA ASP A 207 2.57 16.61 -9.18
C ASP A 207 3.95 15.96 -9.26
N GLN A 208 4.03 14.65 -9.47
CA GLN A 208 5.26 13.89 -9.65
C GLN A 208 6.25 14.03 -8.48
N ASP A 209 5.73 14.18 -7.26
CA ASP A 209 6.54 14.29 -6.05
C ASP A 209 6.90 12.93 -5.44
N LYS A 210 6.49 11.83 -6.08
CA LYS A 210 6.70 10.43 -5.65
C LYS A 210 5.98 10.07 -4.37
N LEU A 211 4.95 10.86 -4.05
CA LEU A 211 4.06 10.62 -2.93
C LEU A 211 2.62 10.66 -3.45
N VAL A 212 1.77 9.80 -2.92
CA VAL A 212 0.34 9.82 -3.24
C VAL A 212 -0.37 10.39 -2.01
N SER A 213 -0.87 11.62 -2.13
CA SER A 213 -1.64 12.25 -1.06
C SER A 213 -3.04 11.62 -0.98
N LEU A 214 -3.71 11.81 0.16
CA LEU A 214 -5.10 11.36 0.28
C LEU A 214 -5.99 11.99 -0.80
N LYS A 215 -5.75 13.25 -1.14
CA LYS A 215 -6.48 13.94 -2.20
C LYS A 215 -6.27 13.28 -3.56
N GLU A 216 -5.02 12.97 -3.91
CA GLU A 216 -4.70 12.29 -5.16
C GLU A 216 -5.31 10.89 -5.20
N TRP A 217 -5.20 10.14 -4.10
CA TRP A 217 -5.79 8.81 -3.95
C TRP A 217 -7.30 8.83 -4.20
N CYS A 218 -8.01 9.70 -3.50
CA CYS A 218 -9.46 9.83 -3.67
C CYS A 218 -9.83 10.24 -5.09
N HIS A 219 -9.11 11.22 -5.66
CA HIS A 219 -9.36 11.67 -7.02
C HIS A 219 -9.22 10.54 -8.04
N CYS A 220 -8.18 9.73 -7.92
CA CYS A 220 -7.93 8.61 -8.83
C CYS A 220 -9.03 7.56 -8.78
N PHE A 221 -9.64 7.37 -7.63
CA PHE A 221 -10.75 6.44 -7.47
C PHE A 221 -12.12 7.08 -7.71
N GLY A 222 -12.16 8.33 -8.13
CA GLY A 222 -13.43 9.01 -8.38
C GLY A 222 -14.19 9.38 -7.11
N ILE A 223 -13.52 9.43 -5.98
CA ILE A 223 -14.14 9.77 -4.69
C ILE A 223 -13.93 11.27 -4.44
N LYS A 224 -15.04 11.96 -4.23
CA LYS A 224 -15.00 13.37 -3.82
C LYS A 224 -14.64 13.44 -2.33
N ARG A 225 -13.76 14.33 -2.02
CA ARG A 225 -13.29 14.49 -0.64
C ARG A 225 -14.13 15.49 0.13
#